data_8e52da4eea42cb8a4d1059d0fde6683c
#
_entry.id   8e52da4eea42cb8a4d1059d0fde6683c
#
_cell.length_a   1.000
_cell.length_b   1.000
_cell.length_c   1.000
_cell.angle_alpha   90.00
_cell.angle_beta   90.00
_cell.angle_gamma   90.00
#
_symmetry.space_group_name_H-M   'P 1'
#
loop_
_entity.id
_entity.type
_entity.pdbx_description
1 polymer ?
#
loop_
_entity_poly.entity_id
_entity_poly.type
_entity_poly.pdbx_seq_one_letter_code
_entity_poly.pdbx_strand_id
1 'polypeptide(L)'
;MHKLQWERTQTSLKKIVAENIFERFFEKATVLSLSENKAIIKLPEGIDPKELTPYKSLLEFSWQESNNTQNRITIEFQPSNEAIRPVPYERHYYQSLESTGSPLSRNHTFDNFVAGDKAQLAFNAAFAVAENPSSNKYNPLFIYGAPGLGKTHLLQAIGNFVLENDPEKKVCYITAHDFMEQFIKSLREQRVPDFSSFYRNRVDVLLIDDIQNWSGKEETQNEFFHIFNALHQAGKQIVLTSDVPAVEVKSLAERLVSRFSWGLTVDIQPPNVETREAILRQKAKDQHLDIDDDVIAYLAENISGNVRFLENAITKL
;
A
#
# COMPACT_ATOMS: atom_id res chain seq x y z
N MET A 1 41.52 26.56 -7.23
CA MET A 1 40.66 27.07 -8.33
C MET A 1 39.36 26.28 -8.40
N HIS A 2 39.37 24.95 -8.43
CA HIS A 2 38.15 24.08 -8.54
C HIS A 2 37.16 24.24 -7.42
N LYS A 3 37.63 24.40 -6.17
CA LYS A 3 36.75 24.55 -4.98
C LYS A 3 35.91 25.85 -5.06
N LEU A 4 36.51 26.94 -5.52
CA LEU A 4 35.82 28.23 -5.65
C LEU A 4 34.74 28.20 -6.74
N GLN A 5 34.96 27.46 -7.83
CA GLN A 5 34.00 27.29 -8.91
C GLN A 5 32.78 26.45 -8.44
N TRP A 6 33.04 25.43 -7.62
CA TRP A 6 31.99 24.63 -7.02
C TRP A 6 31.15 25.42 -6.00
N GLU A 7 31.77 26.17 -5.13
CA GLU A 7 31.09 27.04 -4.16
C GLU A 7 30.16 28.06 -4.84
N ARG A 8 30.57 28.62 -5.98
CA ARG A 8 29.72 29.51 -6.80
C ARG A 8 28.52 28.73 -7.38
N THR A 9 28.77 27.53 -7.88
CA THR A 9 27.73 26.66 -8.43
C THR A 9 26.74 26.23 -7.34
N GLN A 10 27.21 25.85 -6.15
CA GLN A 10 26.36 25.55 -5.00
C GLN A 10 25.51 26.77 -4.60
N THR A 11 26.05 27.96 -4.60
CA THR A 11 25.34 29.20 -4.30
C THR A 11 24.22 29.47 -5.33
N SER A 12 24.46 29.16 -6.59
CA SER A 12 23.45 29.26 -7.65
C SER A 12 22.38 28.20 -7.50
N LEU A 13 22.77 26.94 -7.27
CA LEU A 13 21.85 25.83 -7.07
C LEU A 13 20.92 26.03 -5.89
N LYS A 14 21.42 26.56 -4.78
CA LYS A 14 20.61 26.84 -3.58
C LYS A 14 19.44 27.78 -3.84
N LYS A 15 19.50 28.58 -4.92
CA LYS A 15 18.42 29.47 -5.33
C LYS A 15 17.39 28.82 -6.25
N ILE A 16 17.73 27.70 -6.87
CA ILE A 16 16.96 27.10 -7.97
C ILE A 16 16.32 25.78 -7.53
N VAL A 17 16.97 25.03 -6.65
CA VAL A 17 16.45 23.75 -6.14
C VAL A 17 15.84 23.92 -4.77
N ALA A 18 14.89 23.06 -4.41
CA ALA A 18 14.31 23.05 -3.07
C ALA A 18 15.38 22.77 -2.01
N GLU A 19 15.26 23.40 -0.83
CA GLU A 19 16.25 23.36 0.24
C GLU A 19 16.64 21.94 0.64
N ASN A 20 15.65 21.04 0.78
CA ASN A 20 15.87 19.63 1.08
C ASN A 20 16.66 18.86 -0.01
N ILE A 21 16.50 19.23 -1.28
CA ILE A 21 17.25 18.66 -2.40
C ILE A 21 18.70 19.15 -2.34
N PHE A 22 18.89 20.45 -2.05
CA PHE A 22 20.22 21.04 -1.94
C PHE A 22 21.02 20.42 -0.79
N GLU A 23 20.44 20.36 0.41
CA GLU A 23 21.07 19.78 1.60
C GLU A 23 21.42 18.30 1.41
N ARG A 24 20.55 17.54 0.77
CA ARG A 24 20.76 16.11 0.55
C ARG A 24 21.85 15.80 -0.44
N PHE A 25 21.85 16.46 -1.59
CA PHE A 25 22.68 16.06 -2.72
C PHE A 25 23.90 16.95 -2.95
N PHE A 26 23.81 18.23 -2.64
CA PHE A 26 24.78 19.22 -3.11
C PHE A 26 25.56 19.91 -2.01
N GLU A 27 25.05 20.04 -0.82
CA GLU A 27 25.71 20.76 0.28
C GLU A 27 27.07 20.16 0.64
N LYS A 28 27.12 18.84 0.77
CA LYS A 28 28.36 18.10 1.14
C LYS A 28 29.10 17.51 -0.06
N ALA A 29 28.63 17.74 -1.27
CA ALA A 29 29.28 17.27 -2.48
C ALA A 29 30.56 18.10 -2.75
N THR A 30 31.60 17.47 -3.29
CA THR A 30 32.87 18.09 -3.56
C THR A 30 33.36 17.78 -4.97
N VAL A 31 34.12 18.71 -5.59
CA VAL A 31 34.72 18.46 -6.89
C VAL A 31 36.04 17.71 -6.70
N LEU A 32 36.15 16.54 -7.31
CA LEU A 32 37.35 15.71 -7.32
C LEU A 32 38.31 16.11 -8.41
N SER A 33 37.82 16.36 -9.62
CA SER A 33 38.62 16.80 -10.75
C SER A 33 37.81 17.72 -11.66
N LEU A 34 38.53 18.61 -12.34
CA LEU A 34 37.98 19.53 -13.32
C LEU A 34 38.92 19.61 -14.52
N SER A 35 38.39 19.37 -15.71
CA SER A 35 39.05 19.60 -17.00
C SER A 35 38.26 20.61 -17.83
N GLU A 36 38.71 20.98 -19.01
CA GLU A 36 38.06 21.99 -19.84
C GLU A 36 36.58 21.72 -20.12
N ASN A 37 36.18 20.44 -20.26
CA ASN A 37 34.82 20.06 -20.65
C ASN A 37 34.17 19.06 -19.68
N LYS A 38 34.81 18.74 -18.53
CA LYS A 38 34.31 17.70 -17.61
C LYS A 38 34.63 18.04 -16.17
N ALA A 39 33.61 17.94 -15.30
CA ALA A 39 33.74 17.98 -13.86
C ALA A 39 33.32 16.66 -13.24
N ILE A 40 34.15 16.13 -12.33
CA ILE A 40 33.79 14.94 -11.54
C ILE A 40 33.45 15.41 -10.12
N ILE A 41 32.24 15.14 -9.72
CA ILE A 41 31.72 15.54 -8.40
C ILE A 41 31.60 14.28 -7.53
N LYS A 42 32.29 14.30 -6.38
CA LYS A 42 32.14 13.29 -5.34
C LYS A 42 30.88 13.57 -4.58
N LEU A 43 30.01 12.57 -4.52
CA LEU A 43 28.75 12.65 -3.78
C LEU A 43 28.96 12.38 -2.29
N PRO A 44 28.07 12.87 -1.42
CA PRO A 44 28.00 12.45 -0.03
C PRO A 44 27.78 10.93 0.11
N GLU A 45 28.10 10.39 1.29
CA GLU A 45 27.88 8.97 1.56
C GLU A 45 26.40 8.58 1.39
N GLY A 46 26.17 7.42 0.79
CA GLY A 46 24.84 6.82 0.67
C GLY A 46 23.97 7.35 -0.47
N ILE A 47 24.53 8.18 -1.38
CA ILE A 47 23.81 8.68 -2.56
C ILE A 47 24.20 7.88 -3.80
N ASP A 48 23.20 7.29 -4.47
CA ASP A 48 23.39 6.66 -5.79
C ASP A 48 23.47 7.76 -6.87
N PRO A 49 24.53 7.77 -7.71
CA PRO A 49 24.63 8.69 -8.85
C PRO A 49 23.40 8.73 -9.76
N LYS A 50 22.64 7.65 -9.85
CA LYS A 50 21.40 7.56 -10.64
C LYS A 50 20.29 8.49 -10.13
N GLU A 51 20.27 8.79 -8.84
CA GLU A 51 19.29 9.70 -8.24
C GLU A 51 19.44 11.14 -8.72
N LEU A 52 20.67 11.49 -9.15
CA LEU A 52 20.99 12.82 -9.66
C LEU A 52 20.80 12.97 -11.19
N THR A 53 20.42 11.89 -11.87
CA THR A 53 20.18 11.94 -13.32
C THR A 53 19.17 13.04 -13.71
N PRO A 54 18.05 13.27 -12.98
CA PRO A 54 17.11 14.35 -13.28
C PRO A 54 17.70 15.76 -13.10
N TYR A 55 18.72 15.91 -12.25
CA TYR A 55 19.33 17.20 -11.92
C TYR A 55 20.60 17.50 -12.72
N LYS A 56 21.05 16.55 -13.54
CA LYS A 56 22.32 16.66 -14.28
C LYS A 56 22.35 17.90 -15.20
N SER A 57 21.33 18.08 -16.00
CA SER A 57 21.22 19.21 -16.93
C SER A 57 21.14 20.56 -16.19
N LEU A 58 20.44 20.58 -15.04
CA LEU A 58 20.35 21.76 -14.20
C LEU A 58 21.71 22.14 -13.59
N LEU A 59 22.44 21.13 -13.14
CA LEU A 59 23.81 21.29 -12.62
C LEU A 59 24.77 21.81 -13.68
N GLU A 60 24.75 21.23 -14.88
CA GLU A 60 25.58 21.66 -16.01
C GLU A 60 25.28 23.12 -16.37
N PHE A 61 24.00 23.49 -16.41
CA PHE A 61 23.56 24.86 -16.63
C PHE A 61 24.04 25.82 -15.52
N SER A 62 23.79 25.47 -14.24
CA SER A 62 24.19 26.28 -13.08
C SER A 62 25.69 26.44 -12.99
N TRP A 63 26.48 25.43 -13.41
CA TRP A 63 27.93 25.51 -13.49
C TRP A 63 28.36 26.52 -14.54
N GLN A 64 27.81 26.47 -15.75
CA GLN A 64 28.14 27.38 -16.86
C GLN A 64 27.81 28.81 -16.48
N GLU A 65 26.63 29.08 -15.94
CA GLU A 65 26.22 30.44 -15.53
C GLU A 65 27.11 31.01 -14.43
N SER A 66 27.34 30.23 -13.35
CA SER A 66 28.02 30.73 -12.16
C SER A 66 29.53 30.91 -12.36
N ASN A 67 30.11 30.23 -13.35
CA ASN A 67 31.54 30.29 -13.64
C ASN A 67 31.88 31.02 -14.96
N ASN A 68 30.85 31.56 -15.63
CA ASN A 68 30.99 32.33 -16.89
C ASN A 68 31.81 31.59 -17.97
N THR A 69 31.58 30.27 -18.09
CA THR A 69 32.29 29.42 -19.05
C THR A 69 31.48 29.30 -20.35
N GLN A 70 32.09 29.59 -21.49
CA GLN A 70 31.45 29.42 -22.80
C GLN A 70 31.42 27.95 -23.28
N ASN A 71 32.29 27.12 -22.72
CA ASN A 71 32.38 25.71 -23.08
C ASN A 71 31.34 24.89 -22.30
N ARG A 72 30.67 23.99 -23.02
CA ARG A 72 29.73 23.04 -22.41
C ARG A 72 30.52 22.08 -21.52
N ILE A 73 30.17 22.06 -20.23
CA ILE A 73 30.75 21.13 -19.27
C ILE A 73 29.84 19.90 -19.10
N THR A 74 30.46 18.73 -19.03
CA THR A 74 29.76 17.49 -18.68
C THR A 74 30.04 17.15 -17.22
N ILE A 75 29.02 16.94 -16.44
CA ILE A 75 29.15 16.56 -15.04
C ILE A 75 29.00 15.04 -14.89
N GLU A 76 30.01 14.44 -14.24
CA GLU A 76 29.95 13.04 -13.80
C GLU A 76 29.95 12.96 -12.28
N PHE A 77 29.17 12.02 -11.76
CA PHE A 77 29.06 11.76 -10.33
C PHE A 77 29.89 10.54 -9.96
N GLN A 78 30.69 10.65 -8.92
CA GLN A 78 31.44 9.55 -8.34
C GLN A 78 30.92 9.28 -6.92
N PRO A 79 30.50 8.02 -6.62
CA PRO A 79 30.09 7.67 -5.28
C PRO A 79 31.27 7.78 -4.30
N SER A 80 30.99 8.03 -3.03
CA SER A 80 32.00 7.93 -1.98
C SER A 80 32.51 6.49 -1.90
N ASN A 81 33.84 6.28 -1.85
CA ASN A 81 34.47 4.95 -1.77
C ASN A 81 34.28 4.24 -0.41
N GLU A 82 33.59 4.85 0.52
CA GLU A 82 33.14 4.17 1.73
C GLU A 82 31.89 3.37 1.37
N ALA A 83 31.86 2.09 1.79
CA ALA A 83 30.77 1.16 1.47
C ALA A 83 29.43 1.86 1.60
N ILE A 84 28.59 1.80 0.55
CA ILE A 84 27.22 2.32 0.57
C ILE A 84 26.52 1.68 1.75
N ARG A 85 26.58 2.34 2.91
CA ARG A 85 25.68 2.03 4.01
C ARG A 85 24.38 2.75 3.65
N PRO A 86 23.28 2.02 3.41
CA PRO A 86 21.99 2.68 3.18
C PRO A 86 21.78 3.68 4.31
N VAL A 87 21.45 4.92 3.95
CA VAL A 87 21.23 5.98 4.94
C VAL A 87 20.14 5.50 5.90
N PRO A 88 20.35 5.50 7.22
CA PRO A 88 19.41 4.99 8.21
C PRO A 88 18.00 5.59 8.06
N TYR A 89 17.90 6.78 7.50
CA TYR A 89 16.68 7.55 7.32
C TYR A 89 15.71 6.96 6.28
N GLU A 90 16.17 6.56 5.09
CA GLU A 90 15.32 5.86 4.12
C GLU A 90 14.91 4.49 4.65
N ARG A 91 15.86 3.75 5.25
CA ARG A 91 15.58 2.45 5.84
C ARG A 91 14.54 2.54 6.95
N HIS A 92 14.59 3.55 7.83
CA HIS A 92 13.59 3.76 8.87
C HIS A 92 12.23 4.18 8.30
N TYR A 93 12.19 5.00 7.27
CA TYR A 93 10.91 5.39 6.67
C TYR A 93 10.28 4.23 5.88
N TYR A 94 11.05 3.55 5.04
CA TYR A 94 10.55 2.36 4.34
C TYR A 94 10.30 1.20 5.31
N GLN A 95 11.07 1.05 6.38
CA GLN A 95 10.72 0.11 7.46
C GLN A 95 9.47 0.55 8.23
N SER A 96 9.23 1.85 8.42
CA SER A 96 7.96 2.35 8.94
C SER A 96 6.81 2.18 7.96
N LEU A 97 7.06 2.19 6.65
CA LEU A 97 6.09 1.86 5.61
C LEU A 97 6.01 0.33 5.35
N GLU A 98 7.06 -0.43 5.56
CA GLU A 98 7.05 -1.91 5.56
C GLU A 98 6.30 -2.46 6.79
N SER A 99 6.21 -1.67 7.88
CA SER A 99 5.24 -1.85 8.97
C SER A 99 3.89 -1.19 8.70
N THR A 100 3.66 -0.67 7.49
CA THR A 100 2.50 0.15 7.12
C THR A 100 1.25 -0.68 6.88
N GLY A 101 1.40 -1.93 6.47
CA GLY A 101 0.30 -2.88 6.47
C GLY A 101 0.01 -3.33 7.89
N SER A 102 -1.25 -3.34 8.29
CA SER A 102 -1.66 -4.01 9.52
C SER A 102 -1.33 -5.50 9.40
N PRO A 103 -0.88 -6.16 10.48
CA PRO A 103 -0.57 -7.58 10.43
C PRO A 103 -1.82 -8.38 10.07
N LEU A 104 -1.67 -9.38 9.21
CA LEU A 104 -2.72 -10.33 8.93
C LEU A 104 -2.99 -11.21 10.17
N SER A 105 -4.24 -11.41 10.50
CA SER A 105 -4.64 -12.36 11.56
C SER A 105 -4.40 -13.78 11.08
N ARG A 106 -3.65 -14.58 11.82
CA ARG A 106 -3.40 -16.00 11.51
C ARG A 106 -4.65 -16.85 11.48
N ASN A 107 -5.72 -16.39 12.14
CA ASN A 107 -7.01 -17.11 12.20
C ASN A 107 -7.93 -16.79 11.02
N HIS A 108 -7.60 -15.79 10.20
CA HIS A 108 -8.37 -15.47 9.00
C HIS A 108 -7.80 -16.24 7.80
N THR A 109 -8.19 -17.48 7.68
CA THR A 109 -7.84 -18.39 6.57
C THR A 109 -9.10 -18.84 5.83
N PHE A 110 -8.93 -19.39 4.63
CA PHE A 110 -10.05 -19.99 3.90
C PHE A 110 -10.63 -21.22 4.63
N ASP A 111 -9.78 -21.99 5.33
CA ASP A 111 -10.21 -23.17 6.08
C ASP A 111 -11.11 -22.82 7.28
N ASN A 112 -10.91 -21.65 7.87
CA ASN A 112 -11.69 -21.16 9.00
C ASN A 112 -12.92 -20.36 8.58
N PHE A 113 -13.13 -20.14 7.29
CA PHE A 113 -14.29 -19.44 6.76
C PHE A 113 -15.40 -20.40 6.40
N VAL A 114 -16.54 -20.31 7.09
CA VAL A 114 -17.73 -21.12 6.77
C VAL A 114 -18.48 -20.45 5.62
N ALA A 115 -18.29 -20.95 4.41
CA ALA A 115 -18.94 -20.48 3.21
C ALA A 115 -20.31 -21.16 3.05
N GLY A 116 -21.37 -20.57 3.63
CA GLY A 116 -22.74 -20.96 3.29
C GLY A 116 -23.16 -20.43 1.91
N ASP A 117 -24.31 -20.86 1.40
CA ASP A 117 -24.83 -20.48 0.06
C ASP A 117 -24.75 -18.97 -0.21
N LYS A 118 -25.02 -18.17 0.82
CA LYS A 118 -25.06 -16.70 0.77
C LYS A 118 -23.69 -16.02 0.67
N ALA A 119 -22.59 -16.73 0.92
CA ALA A 119 -21.21 -16.25 0.83
C ALA A 119 -20.37 -17.04 -0.19
N GLN A 120 -20.93 -18.10 -0.80
CA GLN A 120 -20.19 -19.03 -1.66
C GLN A 120 -19.54 -18.35 -2.86
N LEU A 121 -20.25 -17.40 -3.50
CA LEU A 121 -19.69 -16.67 -4.65
C LEU A 121 -18.50 -15.79 -4.21
N ALA A 122 -18.63 -15.09 -3.08
CA ALA A 122 -17.56 -14.25 -2.54
C ALA A 122 -16.34 -15.11 -2.13
N PHE A 123 -16.57 -16.26 -1.50
CA PHE A 123 -15.53 -17.22 -1.15
C PHE A 123 -14.79 -17.72 -2.39
N ASN A 124 -15.50 -18.20 -3.41
CA ASN A 124 -14.90 -18.73 -4.63
C ASN A 124 -14.11 -17.65 -5.39
N ALA A 125 -14.64 -16.43 -5.44
CA ALA A 125 -13.94 -15.30 -6.06
C ALA A 125 -12.65 -14.94 -5.30
N ALA A 126 -12.71 -14.88 -3.97
CA ALA A 126 -11.56 -14.60 -3.12
C ALA A 126 -10.50 -15.69 -3.24
N PHE A 127 -10.91 -16.96 -3.26
CA PHE A 127 -10.00 -18.10 -3.42
C PHE A 127 -9.32 -18.08 -4.80
N ALA A 128 -10.07 -17.85 -5.88
CA ALA A 128 -9.51 -17.75 -7.23
C ALA A 128 -8.51 -16.60 -7.38
N VAL A 129 -8.74 -15.45 -6.70
CA VAL A 129 -7.79 -14.34 -6.64
C VAL A 129 -6.54 -14.72 -5.85
N ALA A 130 -6.69 -15.45 -4.75
CA ALA A 130 -5.56 -15.91 -3.93
C ALA A 130 -4.68 -16.92 -4.65
N GLU A 131 -5.28 -17.86 -5.42
CA GLU A 131 -4.53 -18.84 -6.23
C GLU A 131 -3.72 -18.16 -7.35
N ASN A 132 -4.24 -17.11 -7.96
CA ASN A 132 -3.56 -16.44 -9.06
C ASN A 132 -3.76 -14.91 -9.05
N PRO A 133 -3.09 -14.20 -8.14
CA PRO A 133 -3.27 -12.74 -7.98
C PRO A 133 -2.78 -11.91 -9.18
N SER A 134 -2.07 -12.53 -10.13
CA SER A 134 -1.56 -11.85 -11.34
C SER A 134 -2.43 -12.06 -12.57
N SER A 135 -3.56 -12.79 -12.46
CA SER A 135 -4.38 -13.18 -13.63
C SER A 135 -5.18 -12.05 -14.26
N ASN A 136 -5.30 -10.89 -13.61
CA ASN A 136 -6.16 -9.75 -13.99
C ASN A 136 -7.65 -10.09 -14.21
N LYS A 137 -8.05 -11.35 -14.02
CA LYS A 137 -9.42 -11.80 -14.31
C LYS A 137 -10.45 -11.16 -13.39
N TYR A 138 -10.07 -10.96 -12.10
CA TYR A 138 -10.92 -10.37 -11.07
C TYR A 138 -10.16 -9.23 -10.37
N ASN A 139 -9.72 -8.23 -11.16
CA ASN A 139 -8.94 -7.11 -10.67
C ASN A 139 -9.60 -5.76 -11.03
N PRO A 140 -10.13 -5.00 -10.07
CA PRO A 140 -10.16 -5.33 -8.63
C PRO A 140 -11.20 -6.40 -8.28
N LEU A 141 -11.02 -7.09 -7.13
CA LEU A 141 -12.10 -7.81 -6.48
C LEU A 141 -12.73 -6.87 -5.43
N PHE A 142 -14.02 -6.63 -5.55
CA PHE A 142 -14.78 -5.77 -4.64
C PHE A 142 -15.80 -6.62 -3.87
N ILE A 143 -15.60 -6.76 -2.55
CA ILE A 143 -16.45 -7.56 -1.67
C ILE A 143 -17.28 -6.61 -0.80
N TYR A 144 -18.60 -6.69 -0.88
CA TYR A 144 -19.45 -5.86 -0.02
C TYR A 144 -20.50 -6.68 0.74
N GLY A 145 -21.09 -6.07 1.76
CA GLY A 145 -22.13 -6.68 2.59
C GLY A 145 -22.17 -6.04 3.97
N ALA A 146 -23.26 -6.25 4.69
CA ALA A 146 -23.46 -5.64 6.00
C ALA A 146 -22.28 -5.90 6.97
N PRO A 147 -22.10 -5.05 7.99
CA PRO A 147 -21.05 -5.25 8.99
C PRO A 147 -21.12 -6.62 9.65
N GLY A 148 -19.96 -7.26 9.90
CA GLY A 148 -19.86 -8.52 10.62
C GLY A 148 -20.24 -9.77 9.84
N LEU A 149 -20.24 -9.74 8.51
CA LEU A 149 -20.52 -10.89 7.64
C LEU A 149 -19.24 -11.64 7.17
N GLY A 150 -18.05 -11.23 7.62
CA GLY A 150 -16.80 -11.93 7.29
C GLY A 150 -16.02 -11.33 6.12
N LYS A 151 -16.30 -10.09 5.65
CA LYS A 151 -15.56 -9.40 4.60
C LYS A 151 -14.05 -9.31 4.92
N THR A 152 -13.72 -8.78 6.09
CA THR A 152 -12.34 -8.69 6.61
C THR A 152 -11.68 -10.07 6.68
N HIS A 153 -12.41 -11.10 7.06
CA HIS A 153 -11.90 -12.48 7.10
C HIS A 153 -11.49 -12.93 5.71
N LEU A 154 -12.36 -12.83 4.70
CA LEU A 154 -12.02 -13.20 3.32
C LEU A 154 -10.88 -12.35 2.75
N LEU A 155 -10.87 -11.05 3.03
CA LEU A 155 -9.79 -10.16 2.61
C LEU A 155 -8.44 -10.62 3.15
N GLN A 156 -8.37 -10.94 4.44
CA GLN A 156 -7.14 -11.41 5.08
C GLN A 156 -6.80 -12.86 4.71
N ALA A 157 -7.79 -13.70 4.44
CA ALA A 157 -7.57 -15.06 3.94
C ALA A 157 -6.85 -15.06 2.59
N ILE A 158 -7.19 -14.13 1.70
CA ILE A 158 -6.42 -13.93 0.45
C ILE A 158 -4.96 -13.64 0.78
N GLY A 159 -4.69 -12.71 1.69
CA GLY A 159 -3.33 -12.31 2.05
C GLY A 159 -2.52 -13.46 2.66
N ASN A 160 -3.11 -14.19 3.60
CA ASN A 160 -2.47 -15.34 4.23
C ASN A 160 -2.16 -16.44 3.20
N PHE A 161 -3.12 -16.78 2.34
CA PHE A 161 -2.93 -17.80 1.31
C PHE A 161 -1.83 -17.42 0.31
N VAL A 162 -1.79 -16.17 -0.13
CA VAL A 162 -0.73 -15.69 -1.05
C VAL A 162 0.64 -15.82 -0.40
N LEU A 163 0.80 -15.40 0.87
CA LEU A 163 2.08 -15.46 1.58
C LEU A 163 2.53 -16.89 1.89
N GLU A 164 1.59 -17.82 2.12
CA GLU A 164 1.88 -19.24 2.33
C GLU A 164 2.39 -19.91 1.06
N ASN A 165 1.84 -19.55 -0.10
CA ASN A 165 2.20 -20.16 -1.38
C ASN A 165 3.36 -19.45 -2.11
N ASP A 166 3.52 -18.13 -1.89
CA ASP A 166 4.61 -17.33 -2.46
C ASP A 166 5.10 -16.28 -1.43
N PRO A 167 6.03 -16.66 -0.54
CA PRO A 167 6.56 -15.77 0.50
C PRO A 167 7.31 -14.53 -0.04
N GLU A 168 7.71 -14.53 -1.32
CA GLU A 168 8.36 -13.38 -1.96
C GLU A 168 7.38 -12.28 -2.37
N LYS A 169 6.08 -12.59 -2.47
CA LYS A 169 5.04 -11.61 -2.76
C LYS A 169 4.91 -10.57 -1.66
N LYS A 170 4.77 -9.34 -2.06
CA LYS A 170 4.57 -8.20 -1.15
C LYS A 170 3.07 -7.94 -0.99
N VAL A 171 2.49 -8.55 0.03
CA VAL A 171 1.08 -8.34 0.40
C VAL A 171 0.98 -7.18 1.37
N CYS A 172 0.15 -6.20 1.07
CA CYS A 172 -0.15 -5.06 1.94
C CYS A 172 -1.65 -5.09 2.31
N TYR A 173 -1.96 -5.40 3.56
CA TYR A 173 -3.29 -5.24 4.14
C TYR A 173 -3.36 -3.94 4.93
N ILE A 174 -4.37 -3.12 4.66
CA ILE A 174 -4.56 -1.85 5.35
C ILE A 174 -6.05 -1.50 5.41
N THR A 175 -6.48 -0.86 6.50
CA THR A 175 -7.84 -0.28 6.54
C THR A 175 -7.86 1.04 5.76
N ALA A 176 -9.01 1.41 5.22
CA ALA A 176 -9.19 2.70 4.55
C ALA A 176 -8.91 3.88 5.50
N HIS A 177 -9.17 3.70 6.80
CA HIS A 177 -8.85 4.68 7.83
C HIS A 177 -7.33 4.87 7.98
N ASP A 178 -6.58 3.78 8.16
CA ASP A 178 -5.13 3.85 8.33
C ASP A 178 -4.43 4.37 7.06
N PHE A 179 -4.93 3.99 5.88
CA PHE A 179 -4.44 4.55 4.61
C PHE A 179 -4.59 6.09 4.60
N MET A 180 -5.76 6.59 5.01
CA MET A 180 -6.01 8.03 5.09
C MET A 180 -5.09 8.70 6.11
N GLU A 181 -4.91 8.12 7.31
CA GLU A 181 -4.02 8.69 8.33
C GLU A 181 -2.57 8.77 7.85
N GLN A 182 -2.09 7.73 7.19
CA GLN A 182 -0.74 7.71 6.61
C GLN A 182 -0.58 8.72 5.49
N PHE A 183 -1.59 8.88 4.64
CA PHE A 183 -1.61 9.91 3.61
C PHE A 183 -1.57 11.31 4.22
N ILE A 184 -2.41 11.60 5.22
CA ILE A 184 -2.41 12.90 5.93
C ILE A 184 -1.04 13.17 6.59
N LYS A 185 -0.44 12.16 7.19
CA LYS A 185 0.92 12.26 7.74
C LYS A 185 1.94 12.61 6.65
N SER A 186 1.89 11.93 5.51
CA SER A 186 2.79 12.20 4.38
C SER A 186 2.62 13.61 3.80
N LEU A 187 1.39 14.15 3.80
CA LEU A 187 1.11 15.55 3.42
C LEU A 187 1.79 16.53 4.38
N ARG A 188 1.65 16.32 5.69
CA ARG A 188 2.27 17.18 6.71
C ARG A 188 3.80 17.16 6.65
N GLU A 189 4.37 16.00 6.33
CA GLU A 189 5.81 15.78 6.21
C GLU A 189 6.35 16.13 4.81
N GLN A 190 5.50 16.59 3.88
CA GLN A 190 5.82 16.88 2.47
C GLN A 190 6.45 15.66 1.74
N ARG A 191 5.97 14.45 2.05
CA ARG A 191 6.50 13.16 1.57
C ARG A 191 5.48 12.33 0.80
N VAL A 192 4.49 12.97 0.19
CA VAL A 192 3.49 12.30 -0.66
C VAL A 192 4.12 11.46 -1.77
N PRO A 193 5.21 11.91 -2.45
CA PRO A 193 5.85 11.08 -3.46
C PRO A 193 6.38 9.75 -2.92
N ASP A 194 6.94 9.72 -1.69
CA ASP A 194 7.44 8.51 -1.05
C ASP A 194 6.29 7.56 -0.70
N PHE A 195 5.20 8.11 -0.14
CA PHE A 195 3.98 7.37 0.16
C PHE A 195 3.42 6.69 -1.10
N SER A 196 3.23 7.44 -2.17
CA SER A 196 2.73 6.91 -3.44
C SER A 196 3.68 5.88 -4.05
N SER A 197 4.99 6.14 -3.99
CA SER A 197 6.03 5.24 -4.51
C SER A 197 6.04 3.90 -3.78
N PHE A 198 5.80 3.87 -2.47
CA PHE A 198 5.68 2.63 -1.72
C PHE A 198 4.61 1.72 -2.31
N TYR A 199 3.37 2.18 -2.41
CA TYR A 199 2.28 1.37 -2.95
C TYR A 199 2.52 0.96 -4.40
N ARG A 200 2.98 1.88 -5.25
CA ARG A 200 3.18 1.61 -6.68
C ARG A 200 4.29 0.60 -6.96
N ASN A 201 5.38 0.66 -6.20
CA ASN A 201 6.60 -0.08 -6.54
C ASN A 201 6.87 -1.29 -5.64
N ARG A 202 6.34 -1.31 -4.42
CA ARG A 202 6.66 -2.35 -3.43
C ARG A 202 5.52 -3.26 -3.04
N VAL A 203 4.31 -3.04 -3.56
CA VAL A 203 3.15 -3.87 -3.27
C VAL A 203 2.81 -4.69 -4.50
N ASP A 204 2.59 -5.99 -4.33
CA ASP A 204 2.11 -6.90 -5.38
C ASP A 204 0.63 -7.22 -5.22
N VAL A 205 0.15 -7.30 -3.98
CA VAL A 205 -1.26 -7.50 -3.64
C VAL A 205 -1.67 -6.46 -2.62
N LEU A 206 -2.61 -5.58 -2.99
CA LEU A 206 -3.15 -4.54 -2.13
C LEU A 206 -4.54 -4.94 -1.64
N LEU A 207 -4.67 -5.07 -0.32
CA LEU A 207 -5.90 -5.44 0.39
C LEU A 207 -6.36 -4.25 1.22
N ILE A 208 -7.48 -3.63 0.85
CA ILE A 208 -8.03 -2.47 1.59
C ILE A 208 -9.38 -2.80 2.18
N ASP A 209 -9.48 -2.62 3.49
CA ASP A 209 -10.69 -2.89 4.25
C ASP A 209 -11.50 -1.61 4.51
N ASP A 210 -12.82 -1.71 4.41
CA ASP A 210 -13.79 -0.68 4.81
C ASP A 210 -13.67 0.66 4.05
N ILE A 211 -13.67 0.63 2.70
CA ILE A 211 -13.50 1.83 1.84
C ILE A 211 -14.60 2.88 2.03
N GLN A 212 -15.74 2.56 2.64
CA GLN A 212 -16.78 3.53 3.00
C GLN A 212 -16.26 4.63 3.94
N ASN A 213 -15.16 4.39 4.66
CA ASN A 213 -14.49 5.38 5.52
C ASN A 213 -13.86 6.53 4.74
N TRP A 214 -13.73 6.41 3.41
CA TRP A 214 -13.29 7.52 2.54
C TRP A 214 -14.42 8.45 2.12
N SER A 215 -15.65 8.26 2.61
CA SER A 215 -16.77 9.15 2.34
C SER A 215 -16.40 10.62 2.62
N GLY A 216 -16.49 11.48 1.60
CA GLY A 216 -16.16 12.90 1.70
C GLY A 216 -14.66 13.23 1.89
N LYS A 217 -13.76 12.28 1.69
CA LYS A 217 -12.29 12.46 1.81
C LYS A 217 -11.65 12.62 0.43
N GLU A 218 -11.94 13.72 -0.25
CA GLU A 218 -11.59 13.95 -1.66
C GLU A 218 -10.09 13.81 -1.94
N GLU A 219 -9.22 14.37 -1.11
CA GLU A 219 -7.76 14.29 -1.31
C GLU A 219 -7.25 12.86 -1.21
N THR A 220 -7.74 12.10 -0.23
CA THR A 220 -7.40 10.67 -0.06
C THR A 220 -7.89 9.85 -1.25
N GLN A 221 -9.11 10.10 -1.72
CA GLN A 221 -9.69 9.45 -2.89
C GLN A 221 -8.89 9.76 -4.16
N ASN A 222 -8.41 11.01 -4.30
CA ASN A 222 -7.59 11.45 -5.42
C ASN A 222 -6.24 10.70 -5.44
N GLU A 223 -5.56 10.63 -4.31
CA GLU A 223 -4.29 9.93 -4.22
C GLU A 223 -4.47 8.42 -4.46
N PHE A 224 -5.50 7.83 -3.85
CA PHE A 224 -5.80 6.42 -4.08
C PHE A 224 -6.10 6.12 -5.55
N PHE A 225 -6.81 7.01 -6.25
CA PHE A 225 -7.05 6.86 -7.69
C PHE A 225 -5.77 6.75 -8.51
N HIS A 226 -4.73 7.52 -8.17
CA HIS A 226 -3.43 7.44 -8.84
C HIS A 226 -2.69 6.15 -8.51
N ILE A 227 -2.73 5.70 -7.25
CA ILE A 227 -2.14 4.44 -6.81
C ILE A 227 -2.86 3.26 -7.48
N PHE A 228 -4.20 3.27 -7.48
CA PHE A 228 -5.03 2.25 -8.14
C PHE A 228 -4.65 2.06 -9.61
N ASN A 229 -4.61 3.16 -10.38
CA ASN A 229 -4.27 3.08 -11.79
C ASN A 229 -2.87 2.49 -12.02
N ALA A 230 -1.89 2.89 -11.21
CA ALA A 230 -0.53 2.37 -11.34
C ALA A 230 -0.45 0.87 -11.03
N LEU A 231 -1.09 0.40 -9.95
CA LEU A 231 -1.15 -1.01 -9.59
C LEU A 231 -1.88 -1.84 -10.66
N HIS A 232 -3.04 -1.38 -11.09
CA HIS A 232 -3.85 -2.07 -12.09
C HIS A 232 -3.11 -2.20 -13.43
N GLN A 233 -2.45 -1.12 -13.91
CA GLN A 233 -1.64 -1.14 -15.13
C GLN A 233 -0.41 -2.04 -15.02
N ALA A 234 0.15 -2.19 -13.81
CA ALA A 234 1.25 -3.11 -13.54
C ALA A 234 0.81 -4.57 -13.35
N GLY A 235 -0.48 -4.88 -13.51
CA GLY A 235 -1.02 -6.23 -13.31
C GLY A 235 -1.00 -6.70 -11.85
N LYS A 236 -0.91 -5.78 -10.90
CA LYS A 236 -0.90 -6.07 -9.46
C LYS A 236 -2.31 -6.18 -8.93
N GLN A 237 -2.56 -7.14 -8.04
CA GLN A 237 -3.89 -7.41 -7.53
C GLN A 237 -4.36 -6.36 -6.53
N ILE A 238 -5.62 -5.96 -6.68
CA ILE A 238 -6.31 -5.06 -5.74
C ILE A 238 -7.57 -5.77 -5.25
N VAL A 239 -7.76 -5.81 -3.93
CA VAL A 239 -8.99 -6.32 -3.31
C VAL A 239 -9.51 -5.27 -2.33
N LEU A 240 -10.79 -4.99 -2.39
CA LEU A 240 -11.43 -3.93 -1.62
C LEU A 240 -12.65 -4.50 -0.89
N THR A 241 -12.91 -4.03 0.32
CA THR A 241 -14.15 -4.33 1.02
C THR A 241 -14.95 -3.07 1.34
N SER A 242 -16.27 -3.23 1.46
CA SER A 242 -17.19 -2.16 1.86
C SER A 242 -18.43 -2.72 2.55
N ASP A 243 -19.09 -1.90 3.37
CA ASP A 243 -20.38 -2.25 3.96
C ASP A 243 -21.54 -2.16 2.96
N VAL A 244 -21.36 -1.41 1.87
CA VAL A 244 -22.36 -1.16 0.84
C VAL A 244 -21.70 -1.23 -0.55
N PRO A 245 -22.47 -1.43 -1.64
CA PRO A 245 -21.96 -1.33 -3.00
C PRO A 245 -21.25 0.02 -3.24
N ALA A 246 -20.25 0.05 -4.11
CA ALA A 246 -19.47 1.26 -4.38
C ALA A 246 -20.33 2.47 -4.81
N VAL A 247 -21.42 2.21 -5.54
CA VAL A 247 -22.38 3.24 -6.01
C VAL A 247 -23.17 3.89 -4.87
N GLU A 248 -23.29 3.21 -3.73
CA GLU A 248 -24.03 3.66 -2.56
C GLU A 248 -23.13 4.33 -1.50
N VAL A 249 -21.81 4.27 -1.67
CA VAL A 249 -20.87 4.96 -0.77
C VAL A 249 -21.02 6.47 -0.98
N LYS A 250 -21.52 7.16 0.04
CA LYS A 250 -21.76 8.60 -0.02
C LYS A 250 -20.48 9.36 -0.35
N SER A 251 -20.58 10.33 -1.25
CA SER A 251 -19.46 11.20 -1.63
C SER A 251 -18.19 10.44 -2.07
N LEU A 252 -18.34 9.24 -2.61
CA LEU A 252 -17.27 8.55 -3.33
C LEU A 252 -17.19 9.10 -4.75
N ALA A 253 -15.99 9.45 -5.21
CA ALA A 253 -15.79 10.02 -6.54
C ALA A 253 -16.20 9.01 -7.62
N GLU A 254 -16.99 9.46 -8.62
CA GLU A 254 -17.51 8.62 -9.72
C GLU A 254 -16.39 7.86 -10.46
N ARG A 255 -15.21 8.45 -10.58
CA ARG A 255 -14.05 7.80 -11.18
C ARG A 255 -13.56 6.57 -10.41
N LEU A 256 -13.68 6.57 -9.05
CA LEU A 256 -13.38 5.39 -8.23
C LEU A 256 -14.48 4.35 -8.35
N VAL A 257 -15.76 4.76 -8.33
CA VAL A 257 -16.89 3.86 -8.56
C VAL A 257 -16.73 3.12 -9.89
N SER A 258 -16.38 3.85 -10.95
CA SER A 258 -16.09 3.27 -12.27
C SER A 258 -14.93 2.27 -12.22
N ARG A 259 -13.83 2.58 -11.52
CA ARG A 259 -12.67 1.69 -11.39
C ARG A 259 -12.99 0.41 -10.62
N PHE A 260 -13.75 0.52 -9.53
CA PHE A 260 -14.16 -0.63 -8.73
C PHE A 260 -15.07 -1.60 -9.51
N SER A 261 -15.77 -1.10 -10.51
CA SER A 261 -16.62 -1.90 -11.40
C SER A 261 -15.85 -2.59 -12.56
N TRP A 262 -14.54 -2.35 -12.72
CA TRP A 262 -13.78 -2.98 -13.81
C TRP A 262 -13.55 -4.48 -13.64
N GLY A 263 -13.44 -4.92 -12.39
CA GLY A 263 -13.22 -6.32 -12.05
C GLY A 263 -14.51 -7.05 -11.65
N LEU A 264 -14.44 -7.78 -10.56
CA LEU A 264 -15.57 -8.54 -10.04
C LEU A 264 -16.08 -7.91 -8.74
N THR A 265 -17.38 -7.63 -8.71
CA THR A 265 -18.09 -7.20 -7.49
C THR A 265 -18.94 -8.35 -6.97
N VAL A 266 -18.79 -8.70 -5.71
CA VAL A 266 -19.53 -9.78 -5.04
C VAL A 266 -20.10 -9.31 -3.71
N ASP A 267 -21.29 -9.80 -3.36
CA ASP A 267 -21.92 -9.54 -2.08
C ASP A 267 -21.81 -10.71 -1.11
N ILE A 268 -21.83 -10.40 0.17
CA ILE A 268 -22.00 -11.37 1.25
C ILE A 268 -23.32 -11.02 1.96
N GLN A 269 -24.24 -11.98 1.97
CA GLN A 269 -25.52 -11.84 2.63
C GLN A 269 -25.55 -12.55 3.99
N PRO A 270 -26.47 -12.19 4.88
CA PRO A 270 -26.63 -12.84 6.17
C PRO A 270 -26.82 -14.35 6.04
N PRO A 271 -26.16 -15.15 6.89
CA PRO A 271 -26.23 -16.61 6.85
C PRO A 271 -27.61 -17.11 7.22
N ASN A 272 -28.05 -18.22 6.60
CA ASN A 272 -29.24 -18.99 7.02
C ASN A 272 -28.95 -19.75 8.34
N VAL A 273 -29.99 -20.43 8.91
CA VAL A 273 -29.88 -21.13 10.20
C VAL A 273 -28.76 -22.20 10.15
N GLU A 274 -28.75 -23.01 9.11
CA GLU A 274 -27.78 -24.12 8.94
C GLU A 274 -26.33 -23.56 8.87
N THR A 275 -26.15 -22.46 8.14
CA THR A 275 -24.83 -21.80 8.09
C THR A 275 -24.44 -21.22 9.45
N ARG A 276 -25.40 -20.67 10.22
CA ARG A 276 -25.13 -20.16 11.57
C ARG A 276 -24.74 -21.28 12.54
N GLU A 277 -25.39 -22.45 12.47
CA GLU A 277 -24.96 -23.64 13.24
C GLU A 277 -23.54 -24.05 12.88
N ALA A 278 -23.21 -24.13 11.58
CA ALA A 278 -21.88 -24.48 11.15
C ALA A 278 -20.80 -23.47 11.63
N ILE A 279 -21.13 -22.16 11.62
CA ILE A 279 -20.26 -21.11 12.17
C ILE A 279 -20.06 -21.29 13.67
N LEU A 280 -21.13 -21.52 14.42
CA LEU A 280 -21.06 -21.74 15.88
C LEU A 280 -20.22 -22.97 16.23
N ARG A 281 -20.42 -24.10 15.52
CA ARG A 281 -19.59 -25.31 15.69
C ARG A 281 -18.11 -25.06 15.41
N GLN A 282 -17.81 -24.36 14.30
CA GLN A 282 -16.43 -24.00 13.97
C GLN A 282 -15.81 -23.13 15.05
N LYS A 283 -16.53 -22.11 15.54
CA LYS A 283 -16.02 -21.22 16.60
C LYS A 283 -15.86 -21.90 17.95
N ALA A 284 -16.78 -22.80 18.31
CA ALA A 284 -16.63 -23.64 19.51
C ALA A 284 -15.36 -24.50 19.41
N LYS A 285 -15.13 -25.14 18.27
CA LYS A 285 -13.93 -25.94 18.00
C LYS A 285 -12.65 -25.09 18.09
N ASP A 286 -12.64 -23.90 17.49
CA ASP A 286 -11.48 -22.99 17.49
C ASP A 286 -11.12 -22.53 18.93
N GLN A 287 -12.13 -22.43 19.82
CA GLN A 287 -11.97 -22.05 21.21
C GLN A 287 -11.84 -23.25 22.16
N HIS A 288 -11.81 -24.49 21.60
CA HIS A 288 -11.76 -25.73 22.39
C HIS A 288 -12.91 -25.87 23.39
N LEU A 289 -14.09 -25.37 23.06
CA LEU A 289 -15.30 -25.47 23.85
C LEU A 289 -16.13 -26.69 23.42
N ASP A 290 -16.55 -27.50 24.40
CA ASP A 290 -17.48 -28.58 24.18
C ASP A 290 -18.88 -28.07 24.50
N ILE A 291 -19.68 -27.85 23.47
CA ILE A 291 -21.03 -27.26 23.55
C ILE A 291 -22.02 -28.26 22.96
N ASP A 292 -23.06 -28.56 23.72
CA ASP A 292 -24.11 -29.46 23.29
C ASP A 292 -24.80 -28.98 21.99
N ASP A 293 -25.17 -29.93 21.13
CA ASP A 293 -25.80 -29.65 19.84
C ASP A 293 -27.11 -28.87 19.98
N ASP A 294 -27.89 -29.16 21.02
CA ASP A 294 -29.15 -28.45 21.32
C ASP A 294 -28.92 -26.98 21.64
N VAL A 295 -27.80 -26.65 22.32
CA VAL A 295 -27.40 -25.26 22.61
C VAL A 295 -27.00 -24.56 21.34
N ILE A 296 -26.21 -25.21 20.48
CA ILE A 296 -25.81 -24.66 19.18
C ILE A 296 -27.03 -24.38 18.30
N ALA A 297 -27.96 -25.32 18.18
CA ALA A 297 -29.19 -25.15 17.44
C ALA A 297 -30.03 -24.00 17.98
N TYR A 298 -30.20 -23.94 19.31
CA TYR A 298 -30.94 -22.86 19.98
C TYR A 298 -30.29 -21.47 19.68
N LEU A 299 -28.98 -21.36 19.76
CA LEU A 299 -28.28 -20.11 19.45
C LEU A 299 -28.44 -19.73 17.97
N ALA A 300 -28.33 -20.71 17.06
CA ALA A 300 -28.49 -20.48 15.63
C ALA A 300 -29.86 -19.99 15.23
N GLU A 301 -30.92 -20.50 15.88
CA GLU A 301 -32.29 -20.08 15.63
C GLU A 301 -32.59 -18.68 16.19
N ASN A 302 -32.10 -18.38 17.39
CA ASN A 302 -32.47 -17.17 18.13
C ASN A 302 -31.54 -15.98 17.88
N ILE A 303 -30.31 -16.20 17.45
CA ILE A 303 -29.39 -15.12 17.08
C ILE A 303 -29.49 -14.88 15.58
N SER A 304 -30.31 -13.92 15.18
CA SER A 304 -30.37 -13.42 13.81
C SER A 304 -29.42 -12.23 13.63
N GLY A 305 -28.83 -12.10 12.42
CA GLY A 305 -28.02 -10.93 12.09
C GLY A 305 -26.62 -11.30 11.60
N ASN A 306 -25.60 -10.72 12.22
CA ASN A 306 -24.23 -10.88 11.74
C ASN A 306 -23.45 -11.94 12.55
N VAL A 307 -22.36 -12.42 11.95
CA VAL A 307 -21.49 -13.45 12.52
C VAL A 307 -20.84 -13.00 13.84
N ARG A 308 -20.59 -11.70 14.03
CA ARG A 308 -20.02 -11.17 15.29
C ARG A 308 -20.93 -11.43 16.50
N PHE A 309 -22.26 -11.45 16.32
CA PHE A 309 -23.16 -11.79 17.42
C PHE A 309 -23.06 -13.27 17.80
N LEU A 310 -22.88 -14.16 16.81
CA LEU A 310 -22.64 -15.58 17.05
C LEU A 310 -21.31 -15.81 17.81
N GLU A 311 -20.23 -15.14 17.37
CA GLU A 311 -18.93 -15.19 18.06
C GLU A 311 -19.01 -14.70 19.51
N ASN A 312 -19.72 -13.58 19.74
CA ASN A 312 -19.93 -13.05 21.07
C ASN A 312 -20.76 -13.99 21.96
N ALA A 313 -21.71 -14.73 21.39
CA ALA A 313 -22.49 -15.70 22.14
C ALA A 313 -21.63 -16.87 22.63
N ILE A 314 -20.79 -17.42 21.76
CA ILE A 314 -19.83 -18.48 22.12
C ILE A 314 -18.85 -18.01 23.20
N THR A 315 -18.37 -16.77 23.13
CA THR A 315 -17.39 -16.25 24.12
C THR A 315 -18.01 -16.03 25.51
N LYS A 316 -19.34 -15.98 25.63
CA LYS A 316 -20.05 -15.77 26.89
C LYS A 316 -20.50 -17.06 27.55
N LEU A 317 -20.39 -18.20 26.90
CA LEU A 317 -20.62 -19.51 27.43
C LEU A 317 -19.41 -20.03 28.19
#